data_48de1dffc3b9d3c2f33c8473eac5bb42
#
_entry.id   48de1dffc3b9d3c2f33c8473eac5bb42
#
_cell.length_a   1.000
_cell.length_b   1.000
_cell.length_c   1.000
_cell.angle_alpha   90.00
_cell.angle_beta   90.00
_cell.angle_gamma   90.00
#
_symmetry.space_group_name_H-M   'P 1'
#
loop_
_entity.id
_entity.type
_entity.pdbx_description
1 polymer ?
#
loop_
_entity_poly.entity_id
_entity_poly.type
_entity_poly.pdbx_seq_one_letter_code
_entity_poly.pdbx_strand_id
1 'polypeptide(L)'
;CLGGVYYRERKPSLWKEDAHSFYIVKGMIEDLFGDLHINGYAFSPSSEPFLHPGQSCEIRISGSGIGLLGAVSPVVVDKLEMKVPKPEIVVFEIDFDRLISLIPASMEYSPIPKFPCIERDIAIIVDDKLSASDIENLIRAYPSELIEDVSIFDFYKGRNIPDEKKSLAFTVRYRSDSRTLTEAEVEEMHLNILNYITAETGGKLRA
;
A
#
# COMPACT_ATOMS: atom_id res chain seq x y z
N CYS A 1 0.85 20.38 14.15
CA CYS A 1 1.25 19.78 12.89
C CYS A 1 2.56 19.01 13.07
N LEU A 2 2.68 17.82 12.48
CA LEU A 2 3.91 17.04 12.31
C LEU A 2 4.26 17.08 10.83
N GLY A 3 5.40 17.67 10.48
CA GLY A 3 5.80 17.76 9.07
C GLY A 3 7.26 17.39 8.87
N GLY A 4 7.58 16.97 7.66
CA GLY A 4 8.94 16.62 7.30
C GLY A 4 9.23 16.81 5.82
N VAL A 5 10.52 16.91 5.53
CA VAL A 5 11.06 16.99 4.17
C VAL A 5 12.13 15.92 4.02
N TYR A 6 11.96 15.07 3.05
CA TYR A 6 12.97 14.11 2.61
C TYR A 6 13.61 14.65 1.34
N TYR A 7 14.93 14.78 1.34
CA TYR A 7 15.70 15.24 0.22
C TYR A 7 16.70 14.18 -0.22
N ARG A 8 16.72 13.89 -1.51
CA ARG A 8 17.70 13.00 -2.11
C ARG A 8 18.26 13.59 -3.39
N GLU A 9 19.58 13.58 -3.51
CA GLU A 9 20.27 13.85 -4.75
C GLU A 9 20.42 12.57 -5.56
N ARG A 10 19.88 12.54 -6.79
CA ARG A 10 20.14 11.41 -7.70
C ARG A 10 21.57 11.47 -8.21
N LYS A 11 22.42 10.64 -7.65
CA LYS A 11 23.76 10.41 -8.19
C LYS A 11 23.69 9.34 -9.29
N PRO A 12 24.47 9.48 -10.39
CA PRO A 12 24.61 8.39 -11.35
C PRO A 12 25.13 7.15 -10.61
N SER A 13 24.37 6.09 -10.60
CA SER A 13 24.76 4.80 -10.03
C SER A 13 24.82 3.75 -11.14
N LEU A 14 25.80 2.86 -11.06
CA LEU A 14 25.92 1.70 -11.94
C LEU A 14 24.81 0.66 -11.64
N TRP A 15 24.19 0.74 -10.47
CA TRP A 15 23.12 -0.14 -10.04
C TRP A 15 21.79 0.61 -10.11
N LYS A 16 20.75 -0.05 -10.65
CA LYS A 16 19.39 0.49 -10.56
C LYS A 16 19.00 0.58 -9.08
N GLU A 17 18.83 1.79 -8.59
CA GLU A 17 18.15 2.02 -7.32
C GLU A 17 16.65 2.10 -7.61
N ASP A 18 15.93 1.04 -7.30
CA ASP A 18 14.52 0.91 -7.69
C ASP A 18 13.55 1.62 -6.70
N ALA A 19 14.03 2.05 -5.53
CA ALA A 19 13.19 2.72 -4.56
C ALA A 19 13.01 4.21 -4.87
N HIS A 20 11.82 4.60 -5.29
CA HIS A 20 11.43 6.01 -5.37
C HIS A 20 11.32 6.62 -3.97
N SER A 21 11.84 7.84 -3.80
CA SER A 21 11.83 8.57 -2.52
C SER A 21 10.43 8.69 -1.91
N PHE A 22 9.40 8.79 -2.74
CA PHE A 22 8.00 8.77 -2.30
C PHE A 22 7.65 7.52 -1.48
N TYR A 23 8.02 6.32 -1.95
CA TYR A 23 7.73 5.07 -1.24
C TYR A 23 8.58 4.90 0.02
N ILE A 24 9.80 5.46 0.04
CA ILE A 24 10.63 5.47 1.24
C ILE A 24 9.93 6.25 2.36
N VAL A 25 9.46 7.47 2.06
CA VAL A 25 8.78 8.31 3.05
C VAL A 25 7.41 7.73 3.42
N LYS A 26 6.70 7.13 2.45
CA LYS A 26 5.45 6.42 2.72
C LYS A 26 5.68 5.29 3.72
N GLY A 27 6.71 4.46 3.52
CA GLY A 27 7.08 3.39 4.47
C GLY A 27 7.41 3.94 5.86
N MET A 28 8.17 5.04 5.97
CA MET A 28 8.44 5.67 7.27
C MET A 28 7.16 6.10 8.01
N ILE A 29 6.15 6.58 7.29
CA ILE A 29 4.85 6.94 7.88
C ILE A 29 4.07 5.68 8.28
N GLU A 30 4.11 4.63 7.46
CA GLU A 30 3.50 3.33 7.78
C GLU A 30 4.14 2.70 9.02
N ASP A 31 5.47 2.75 9.14
CA ASP A 31 6.21 2.30 10.32
C ASP A 31 5.82 3.11 11.57
N LEU A 32 5.70 4.44 11.44
CA LEU A 32 5.23 5.30 12.52
C LEU A 32 3.82 4.90 13.00
N PHE A 33 2.90 4.63 12.06
CA PHE A 33 1.55 4.17 12.42
C PHE A 33 1.58 2.80 13.08
N GLY A 34 2.45 1.90 12.63
CA GLY A 34 2.68 0.60 13.25
C GLY A 34 3.18 0.73 14.69
N ASP A 35 4.18 1.58 14.93
CA ASP A 35 4.74 1.84 16.26
C ASP A 35 3.72 2.47 17.22
N LEU A 36 2.82 3.30 16.68
CA LEU A 36 1.72 3.92 17.42
C LEU A 36 0.48 3.02 17.52
N HIS A 37 0.51 1.81 16.96
CA HIS A 37 -0.62 0.87 16.90
C HIS A 37 -1.88 1.45 16.24
N ILE A 38 -1.69 2.37 15.29
CA ILE A 38 -2.78 2.97 14.52
C ILE A 38 -3.08 2.09 13.32
N ASN A 39 -4.27 1.52 13.27
CA ASN A 39 -4.76 0.68 12.19
C ASN A 39 -5.81 1.40 11.34
N GLY A 40 -6.18 0.81 10.20
CA GLY A 40 -7.26 1.32 9.34
C GLY A 40 -6.91 2.63 8.62
N TYR A 41 -5.63 2.87 8.38
CA TYR A 41 -5.19 3.98 7.54
C TYR A 41 -5.26 3.60 6.06
N ALA A 42 -5.41 4.62 5.23
CA ALA A 42 -5.42 4.51 3.77
C ALA A 42 -4.74 5.71 3.13
N PHE A 43 -4.14 5.47 1.96
CA PHE A 43 -3.56 6.51 1.14
C PHE A 43 -4.42 6.66 -0.12
N SER A 44 -4.99 7.84 -0.33
CA SER A 44 -5.79 8.17 -1.50
C SER A 44 -5.10 9.24 -2.35
N PRO A 45 -5.30 9.24 -3.69
CA PRO A 45 -4.68 10.25 -4.54
C PRO A 45 -4.95 11.67 -4.07
N SER A 46 -3.91 12.51 -4.06
CA SER A 46 -4.04 13.93 -3.73
C SER A 46 -4.11 14.79 -4.98
N SER A 47 -4.85 15.90 -4.92
CA SER A 47 -4.95 16.91 -5.97
C SER A 47 -4.21 18.20 -5.64
N GLU A 48 -3.33 18.20 -4.63
CA GLU A 48 -2.58 19.39 -4.23
C GLU A 48 -1.67 19.89 -5.35
N PRO A 49 -1.80 21.16 -5.80
CA PRO A 49 -1.14 21.65 -7.01
C PRO A 49 0.38 21.78 -6.86
N PHE A 50 0.91 21.82 -5.65
CA PHE A 50 2.35 21.88 -5.39
C PHE A 50 3.00 20.49 -5.33
N LEU A 51 2.21 19.42 -5.36
CA LEU A 51 2.69 18.03 -5.37
C LEU A 51 2.66 17.45 -6.78
N HIS A 52 3.45 16.41 -6.98
CA HIS A 52 3.48 15.65 -8.23
C HIS A 52 2.21 14.79 -8.35
N PRO A 53 1.42 14.90 -9.44
CA PRO A 53 0.11 14.25 -9.55
C PRO A 53 0.14 12.72 -9.48
N GLY A 54 1.27 12.09 -9.86
CA GLY A 54 1.42 10.63 -9.80
C GLY A 54 2.20 10.12 -8.59
N GLN A 55 2.66 11.02 -7.69
CA GLN A 55 3.45 10.68 -6.50
C GLN A 55 3.00 11.53 -5.32
N SER A 56 1.70 11.56 -5.08
CA SER A 56 1.11 12.30 -3.95
C SER A 56 -0.14 11.60 -3.45
N CYS A 57 -0.38 11.68 -2.17
CA CYS A 57 -1.56 11.12 -1.53
C CYS A 57 -2.01 11.94 -0.32
N GLU A 58 -3.30 11.86 -0.05
CA GLU A 58 -3.90 12.22 1.22
C GLU A 58 -3.79 11.01 2.15
N ILE A 59 -3.42 11.26 3.40
CA ILE A 59 -3.36 10.26 4.46
C ILE A 59 -4.71 10.28 5.18
N ARG A 60 -5.40 9.14 5.20
CA ARG A 60 -6.73 9.02 5.82
C ARG A 60 -6.70 7.92 6.88
N ILE A 61 -7.40 8.15 7.99
CA ILE A 61 -7.63 7.13 9.02
C ILE A 61 -9.11 7.11 9.32
N SER A 62 -9.71 5.93 9.32
CA SER A 62 -11.16 5.76 9.52
C SER A 62 -12.01 6.69 8.64
N GLY A 63 -11.59 6.88 7.38
CA GLY A 63 -12.28 7.72 6.41
C GLY A 63 -12.03 9.24 6.54
N SER A 64 -11.36 9.71 7.58
CA SER A 64 -11.04 11.14 7.81
C SER A 64 -9.63 11.46 7.34
N GLY A 65 -9.45 12.55 6.57
CA GLY A 65 -8.13 13.05 6.18
C GLY A 65 -7.39 13.61 7.40
N ILE A 66 -6.15 13.14 7.60
CA ILE A 66 -5.29 13.61 8.69
C ILE A 66 -4.00 14.24 8.20
N GLY A 67 -3.70 14.15 6.92
CA GLY A 67 -2.45 14.68 6.39
C GLY A 67 -2.28 14.45 4.91
N LEU A 68 -1.13 14.85 4.42
CA LEU A 68 -0.71 14.66 3.03
C LEU A 68 0.74 14.20 2.96
N LEU A 69 1.07 13.51 1.87
CA LEU A 69 2.41 13.08 1.51
C LEU A 69 2.58 13.21 0.01
N GLY A 70 3.71 13.71 -0.46
CA GLY A 70 3.97 13.72 -1.89
C GLY A 70 5.34 14.22 -2.29
N ALA A 71 5.78 13.83 -3.48
CA ALA A 71 6.90 14.45 -4.14
C ALA A 71 6.51 15.88 -4.56
N VAL A 72 7.41 16.83 -4.35
CA VAL A 72 7.17 18.21 -4.79
C VAL A 72 7.16 18.26 -6.32
N SER A 73 6.18 18.98 -6.87
CA SER A 73 6.05 19.16 -8.33
C SER A 73 7.33 19.70 -8.94
N PRO A 74 7.81 19.18 -10.08
CA PRO A 74 8.98 19.73 -10.78
C PRO A 74 8.87 21.22 -11.06
N VAL A 75 7.67 21.72 -11.37
CA VAL A 75 7.41 23.15 -11.60
C VAL A 75 7.72 24.00 -10.35
N VAL A 76 7.43 23.46 -9.17
CA VAL A 76 7.74 24.13 -7.89
C VAL A 76 9.23 24.05 -7.60
N VAL A 77 9.85 22.91 -7.83
CA VAL A 77 11.30 22.70 -7.65
C VAL A 77 12.09 23.66 -8.52
N ASP A 78 11.70 23.84 -9.79
CA ASP A 78 12.35 24.77 -10.71
C ASP A 78 12.29 26.23 -10.21
N LYS A 79 11.16 26.63 -9.60
CA LYS A 79 10.99 27.96 -9.00
C LYS A 79 11.84 28.20 -7.76
N LEU A 80 12.29 27.14 -7.09
CA LEU A 80 13.17 27.24 -5.93
C LEU A 80 14.63 27.52 -6.29
N GLU A 81 14.97 27.58 -7.60
CA GLU A 81 16.33 27.86 -8.13
C GLU A 81 17.42 27.04 -7.44
N MET A 82 17.13 25.79 -7.10
CA MET A 82 18.07 24.91 -6.40
C MET A 82 19.26 24.59 -7.30
N LYS A 83 20.48 24.77 -6.79
CA LYS A 83 21.74 24.54 -7.52
C LYS A 83 22.08 23.04 -7.67
N VAL A 84 21.15 22.16 -7.43
CA VAL A 84 21.34 20.70 -7.47
C VAL A 84 20.57 20.10 -8.65
N PRO A 85 21.23 19.32 -9.51
CA PRO A 85 20.56 18.72 -10.66
C PRO A 85 19.54 17.65 -10.20
N LYS A 86 18.27 17.84 -10.59
CA LYS A 86 17.17 16.89 -10.40
C LYS A 86 17.00 16.35 -8.97
N PRO A 87 16.80 17.23 -7.96
CA PRO A 87 16.56 16.77 -6.61
C PRO A 87 15.23 16.03 -6.51
N GLU A 88 15.19 14.95 -5.76
CA GLU A 88 13.94 14.33 -5.30
C GLU A 88 13.61 14.93 -3.94
N ILE A 89 12.51 15.66 -3.87
CA ILE A 89 12.03 16.29 -2.64
C ILE A 89 10.66 15.71 -2.35
N VAL A 90 10.52 15.03 -1.23
CA VAL A 90 9.24 14.50 -0.75
C VAL A 90 8.91 15.21 0.54
N VAL A 91 7.68 15.68 0.66
CA VAL A 91 7.18 16.36 1.84
C VAL A 91 6.00 15.61 2.42
N PHE A 92 5.84 15.69 3.73
CA PHE A 92 4.61 15.24 4.38
C PHE A 92 4.20 16.22 5.48
N GLU A 93 2.91 16.25 5.74
CA GLU A 93 2.30 17.00 6.82
C GLU A 93 1.15 16.18 7.40
N ILE A 94 1.13 16.02 8.73
CA ILE A 94 0.11 15.27 9.47
C ILE A 94 -0.42 16.15 10.59
N ASP A 95 -1.74 16.19 10.76
CA ASP A 95 -2.39 16.82 11.90
C ASP A 95 -2.02 16.07 13.18
N PHE A 96 -1.17 16.68 13.98
CA PHE A 96 -0.59 16.05 15.17
C PHE A 96 -1.62 15.79 16.27
N ASP A 97 -2.58 16.71 16.46
CA ASP A 97 -3.61 16.57 17.49
C ASP A 97 -4.57 15.42 17.13
N ARG A 98 -4.93 15.31 15.86
CA ARG A 98 -5.69 14.15 15.35
C ARG A 98 -4.90 12.86 15.48
N LEU A 99 -3.63 12.85 15.09
CA LEU A 99 -2.77 11.67 15.20
C LEU A 99 -2.74 11.14 16.64
N ILE A 100 -2.50 12.03 17.63
CA ILE A 100 -2.47 11.64 19.05
C ILE A 100 -3.83 11.09 19.49
N SER A 101 -4.93 11.68 19.04
CA SER A 101 -6.28 11.24 19.43
C SER A 101 -6.64 9.83 18.90
N LEU A 102 -5.92 9.36 17.91
CA LEU A 102 -6.11 8.03 17.29
C LEU A 102 -5.23 6.94 17.92
N ILE A 103 -4.27 7.31 18.77
CA ILE A 103 -3.45 6.34 19.49
C ILE A 103 -4.33 5.57 20.48
N PRO A 104 -4.38 4.23 20.44
CA PRO A 104 -5.15 3.43 21.38
C PRO A 104 -4.74 3.72 22.83
N ALA A 105 -5.70 3.89 23.70
CA ALA A 105 -5.46 4.17 25.13
C ALA A 105 -4.79 2.99 25.87
N SER A 106 -4.92 1.79 25.33
CA SER A 106 -4.28 0.57 25.86
C SER A 106 -3.92 -0.36 24.73
N MET A 107 -2.79 -1.03 24.86
CA MET A 107 -2.43 -2.14 23.98
C MET A 107 -3.14 -3.41 24.44
N GLU A 108 -3.85 -4.07 23.53
CA GLU A 108 -4.38 -5.39 23.77
C GLU A 108 -3.30 -6.44 23.48
N TYR A 109 -3.11 -7.35 24.43
CA TYR A 109 -2.22 -8.49 24.22
C TYR A 109 -2.85 -9.43 23.19
N SER A 110 -2.18 -9.61 22.05
CA SER A 110 -2.52 -10.66 21.10
C SER A 110 -1.61 -11.86 21.33
N PRO A 111 -2.15 -13.04 21.66
CA PRO A 111 -1.32 -14.23 21.86
C PRO A 111 -0.65 -14.64 20.54
N ILE A 112 0.55 -15.19 20.66
CA ILE A 112 1.24 -15.75 19.49
C ILE A 112 0.36 -16.90 18.94
N PRO A 113 0.09 -16.90 17.61
CA PRO A 113 -0.72 -17.95 17.00
C PRO A 113 -0.17 -19.35 17.24
N LYS A 114 -1.04 -20.27 17.64
CA LYS A 114 -0.66 -21.65 17.96
C LYS A 114 -0.59 -22.55 16.73
N PHE A 115 -1.28 -22.18 15.66
CA PHE A 115 -1.38 -23.01 14.47
C PHE A 115 -0.64 -22.35 13.29
N PRO A 116 -0.02 -23.14 12.39
CA PRO A 116 0.70 -22.60 11.24
C PRO A 116 -0.26 -21.94 10.26
N CYS A 117 0.22 -20.95 9.53
CA CYS A 117 -0.46 -20.37 8.38
C CYS A 117 -0.12 -21.15 7.10
N ILE A 118 -0.97 -21.00 6.09
CA ILE A 118 -0.74 -21.42 4.70
C ILE A 118 -0.79 -20.15 3.84
N GLU A 119 0.19 -19.97 2.97
CA GLU A 119 0.25 -18.83 2.06
C GLU A 119 -0.08 -19.27 0.63
N ARG A 120 -0.79 -18.41 -0.10
CA ARG A 120 -1.10 -18.58 -1.52
C ARG A 120 -0.98 -17.25 -2.24
N ASP A 121 -0.46 -17.31 -3.44
CA ASP A 121 -0.25 -16.14 -4.28
C ASP A 121 -1.38 -15.97 -5.28
N ILE A 122 -1.77 -14.73 -5.51
CA ILE A 122 -2.73 -14.29 -6.51
C ILE A 122 -2.02 -13.36 -7.46
N ALA A 123 -2.01 -13.66 -8.75
CA ALA A 123 -1.59 -12.70 -9.77
C ALA A 123 -2.78 -12.36 -10.67
N ILE A 124 -3.16 -11.08 -10.70
CA ILE A 124 -4.33 -10.60 -11.43
C ILE A 124 -3.98 -9.42 -12.35
N ILE A 125 -4.50 -9.47 -13.58
CA ILE A 125 -4.40 -8.36 -14.55
C ILE A 125 -5.69 -7.56 -14.46
N VAL A 126 -5.56 -6.30 -14.08
CA VAL A 126 -6.68 -5.37 -13.85
C VAL A 126 -6.51 -4.08 -14.65
N ASP A 127 -7.56 -3.27 -14.70
CA ASP A 127 -7.51 -1.91 -15.27
C ASP A 127 -6.49 -1.05 -14.50
N ASP A 128 -5.76 -0.20 -15.21
CA ASP A 128 -4.73 0.67 -14.63
C ASP A 128 -5.27 1.65 -13.59
N LYS A 129 -6.57 1.97 -13.67
CA LYS A 129 -7.25 2.87 -12.74
C LYS A 129 -7.53 2.24 -11.38
N LEU A 130 -7.66 0.90 -11.29
CA LEU A 130 -7.86 0.22 -10.02
C LEU A 130 -6.57 0.27 -9.21
N SER A 131 -6.63 0.72 -7.97
CA SER A 131 -5.47 0.73 -7.08
C SER A 131 -5.18 -0.67 -6.53
N ALA A 132 -3.95 -0.90 -6.06
CA ALA A 132 -3.63 -2.12 -5.33
C ALA A 132 -4.46 -2.26 -4.04
N SER A 133 -4.72 -1.13 -3.38
CA SER A 133 -5.55 -1.08 -2.17
C SER A 133 -7.01 -1.49 -2.44
N ASP A 134 -7.55 -1.20 -3.63
CA ASP A 134 -8.91 -1.63 -3.97
C ASP A 134 -9.00 -3.16 -4.02
N ILE A 135 -8.00 -3.81 -4.63
CA ILE A 135 -7.93 -5.28 -4.70
C ILE A 135 -7.69 -5.89 -3.32
N GLU A 136 -6.76 -5.32 -2.56
CA GLU A 136 -6.48 -5.77 -1.19
C GLU A 136 -7.73 -5.69 -0.32
N ASN A 137 -8.46 -4.57 -0.38
CA ASN A 137 -9.71 -4.38 0.36
C ASN A 137 -10.80 -5.36 -0.07
N LEU A 138 -10.90 -5.69 -1.36
CA LEU A 138 -11.82 -6.73 -1.84
C LEU A 138 -11.48 -8.10 -1.27
N ILE A 139 -10.19 -8.48 -1.25
CA ILE A 139 -9.76 -9.76 -0.68
C ILE A 139 -10.07 -9.80 0.82
N ARG A 140 -9.74 -8.73 1.56
CA ARG A 140 -10.00 -8.63 3.01
C ARG A 140 -11.50 -8.59 3.35
N ALA A 141 -12.32 -8.04 2.45
CA ALA A 141 -13.78 -7.98 2.62
C ALA A 141 -14.49 -9.32 2.28
N TYR A 142 -13.77 -10.30 1.72
CA TYR A 142 -14.33 -11.61 1.47
C TYR A 142 -14.79 -12.25 2.79
N PRO A 143 -16.01 -12.80 2.87
CA PRO A 143 -16.60 -13.26 4.13
C PRO A 143 -15.93 -14.54 4.63
N SER A 144 -14.72 -14.43 5.16
CA SER A 144 -13.97 -15.52 5.75
C SER A 144 -13.12 -15.05 6.92
N GLU A 145 -13.23 -15.74 8.05
CA GLU A 145 -12.38 -15.54 9.23
C GLU A 145 -10.98 -16.16 9.09
N LEU A 146 -10.72 -16.87 7.99
CA LEU A 146 -9.44 -17.56 7.77
C LEU A 146 -8.41 -16.68 7.06
N ILE A 147 -8.77 -15.52 6.52
CA ILE A 147 -7.84 -14.58 5.94
C ILE A 147 -7.17 -13.79 7.06
N GLU A 148 -5.92 -14.14 7.35
CA GLU A 148 -5.13 -13.45 8.37
C GLU A 148 -4.51 -12.16 7.84
N ASP A 149 -3.91 -12.24 6.64
CA ASP A 149 -3.22 -11.10 6.04
C ASP A 149 -3.25 -11.17 4.52
N VAL A 150 -3.14 -9.99 3.91
CA VAL A 150 -3.01 -9.80 2.46
C VAL A 150 -1.93 -8.78 2.22
N SER A 151 -0.93 -9.11 1.42
CA SER A 151 0.17 -8.20 1.09
C SER A 151 0.49 -8.24 -0.39
N ILE A 152 0.74 -7.07 -0.98
CA ILE A 152 1.22 -6.96 -2.36
C ILE A 152 2.72 -7.20 -2.38
N PHE A 153 3.21 -8.02 -3.33
CA PHE A 153 4.64 -8.27 -3.49
C PHE A 153 5.18 -7.98 -4.90
N ASP A 154 4.30 -7.87 -5.91
CA ASP A 154 4.75 -7.54 -7.27
C ASP A 154 3.74 -6.63 -8.01
N PHE A 155 4.31 -5.73 -8.80
CA PHE A 155 3.62 -4.85 -9.73
C PHE A 155 4.33 -4.91 -11.07
N TYR A 156 3.60 -5.26 -12.13
CA TYR A 156 4.17 -5.32 -13.45
C TYR A 156 3.29 -4.62 -14.51
N LYS A 157 3.95 -3.80 -15.33
CA LYS A 157 3.35 -3.16 -16.49
C LYS A 157 4.37 -3.24 -17.64
N GLY A 158 4.06 -4.00 -18.67
CA GLY A 158 5.02 -4.25 -19.76
C GLY A 158 4.46 -5.10 -20.90
N ARG A 159 5.35 -5.60 -21.76
CA ARG A 159 5.02 -6.18 -23.08
C ARG A 159 3.94 -7.26 -23.11
N ASN A 160 3.73 -7.97 -22.00
CA ASN A 160 2.76 -9.08 -21.94
C ASN A 160 1.45 -8.66 -21.25
N ILE A 161 1.30 -7.39 -20.94
CA ILE A 161 0.08 -6.83 -20.33
C ILE A 161 -0.57 -5.91 -21.37
N PRO A 162 -1.89 -6.03 -21.64
CA PRO A 162 -2.60 -5.15 -22.55
C PRO A 162 -2.44 -3.67 -22.15
N ASP A 163 -2.50 -2.77 -23.13
CA ASP A 163 -2.53 -1.34 -22.90
C ASP A 163 -3.65 -0.99 -21.89
N GLU A 164 -3.42 0.03 -21.06
CA GLU A 164 -4.33 0.47 -20.00
C GLU A 164 -4.60 -0.57 -18.89
N LYS A 165 -3.80 -1.65 -18.82
CA LYS A 165 -3.85 -2.65 -17.76
C LYS A 165 -2.52 -2.79 -17.03
N LYS A 166 -2.60 -3.36 -15.84
CA LYS A 166 -1.45 -3.72 -15.01
C LYS A 166 -1.68 -5.08 -14.36
N SER A 167 -0.58 -5.75 -14.03
CA SER A 167 -0.58 -6.96 -13.22
C SER A 167 -0.20 -6.62 -11.79
N LEU A 168 -0.99 -7.10 -10.84
CA LEU A 168 -0.74 -7.00 -9.42
C LEU A 168 -0.62 -8.41 -8.85
N ALA A 169 0.35 -8.62 -7.96
CA ALA A 169 0.51 -9.90 -7.30
C ALA A 169 0.46 -9.73 -5.77
N PHE A 170 -0.36 -10.57 -5.14
CA PHE A 170 -0.62 -10.55 -3.71
C PHE A 170 -0.33 -11.91 -3.11
N THR A 171 0.23 -11.92 -1.91
CA THR A 171 0.24 -13.11 -1.05
C THR A 171 -0.92 -13.00 -0.07
N VAL A 172 -1.75 -14.04 -0.01
CA VAL A 172 -2.84 -14.17 0.97
C VAL A 172 -2.42 -15.22 1.99
N ARG A 173 -2.43 -14.84 3.24
CA ARG A 173 -2.11 -15.70 4.37
C ARG A 173 -3.39 -16.19 5.04
N TYR A 174 -3.52 -17.50 5.13
CA TYR A 174 -4.66 -18.18 5.75
C TYR A 174 -4.25 -18.82 7.07
N ARG A 175 -5.04 -18.60 8.12
CA ARG A 175 -4.86 -19.22 9.43
C ARG A 175 -6.20 -19.40 10.14
N SER A 176 -6.24 -20.38 11.04
CA SER A 176 -7.32 -20.53 12.03
C SER A 176 -6.73 -20.47 13.43
N ASP A 177 -7.38 -19.77 14.34
CA ASP A 177 -6.98 -19.70 15.76
C ASP A 177 -7.31 -20.97 16.55
N SER A 178 -8.13 -21.87 15.97
CA SER A 178 -8.65 -23.06 16.64
C SER A 178 -8.02 -24.37 16.18
N ARG A 179 -7.45 -24.44 14.96
CA ARG A 179 -6.91 -25.68 14.37
C ARG A 179 -5.93 -25.42 13.24
N THR A 180 -5.18 -26.43 12.86
CA THR A 180 -4.40 -26.43 11.61
C THR A 180 -5.36 -26.54 10.41
N LEU A 181 -5.16 -25.72 9.38
CA LEU A 181 -5.89 -25.81 8.12
C LEU A 181 -5.32 -26.94 7.25
N THR A 182 -6.17 -27.55 6.46
CA THR A 182 -5.75 -28.51 5.43
C THR A 182 -5.51 -27.79 4.09
N GLU A 183 -4.62 -28.34 3.28
CA GLU A 183 -4.34 -27.82 1.92
C GLU A 183 -5.64 -27.75 1.06
N ALA A 184 -6.51 -28.75 1.16
CA ALA A 184 -7.76 -28.80 0.38
C ALA A 184 -8.73 -27.67 0.77
N GLU A 185 -8.87 -27.36 2.06
CA GLU A 185 -9.72 -26.26 2.54
C GLU A 185 -9.21 -24.91 2.05
N VAL A 186 -7.87 -24.70 2.11
CA VAL A 186 -7.26 -23.45 1.65
C VAL A 186 -7.38 -23.32 0.15
N GLU A 187 -7.18 -24.40 -0.61
CA GLU A 187 -7.31 -24.38 -2.07
C GLU A 187 -8.74 -24.02 -2.52
N GLU A 188 -9.76 -24.65 -1.90
CA GLU A 188 -11.17 -24.33 -2.18
C GLU A 188 -11.47 -22.85 -1.87
N MET A 189 -11.03 -22.36 -0.71
CA MET A 189 -11.23 -20.96 -0.34
C MET A 189 -10.51 -20.02 -1.28
N HIS A 190 -9.27 -20.32 -1.60
CA HIS A 190 -8.45 -19.52 -2.52
C HIS A 190 -9.10 -19.41 -3.89
N LEU A 191 -9.61 -20.49 -4.45
CA LEU A 191 -10.37 -20.49 -5.70
C LEU A 191 -11.64 -19.62 -5.62
N ASN A 192 -12.35 -19.67 -4.51
CA ASN A 192 -13.52 -18.83 -4.30
C ASN A 192 -13.18 -17.34 -4.26
N ILE A 193 -12.08 -16.97 -3.60
CA ILE A 193 -11.56 -15.60 -3.57
C ILE A 193 -11.14 -15.16 -4.99
N LEU A 194 -10.43 -16.00 -5.73
CA LEU A 194 -10.05 -15.73 -7.12
C LEU A 194 -11.26 -15.43 -8.00
N ASN A 195 -12.32 -16.25 -7.90
CA ASN A 195 -13.56 -16.03 -8.62
C ASN A 195 -14.25 -14.72 -8.20
N TYR A 196 -14.28 -14.45 -6.90
CA TYR A 196 -14.87 -13.23 -6.35
C TYR A 196 -14.18 -11.98 -6.87
N ILE A 197 -12.85 -11.88 -6.71
CA ILE A 197 -12.11 -10.69 -7.18
C ILE A 197 -12.16 -10.53 -8.71
N THR A 198 -12.19 -11.64 -9.45
CA THR A 198 -12.31 -11.59 -10.91
C THR A 198 -13.68 -11.06 -11.33
N ALA A 199 -14.75 -11.46 -10.65
CA ALA A 199 -16.11 -10.99 -10.90
C ALA A 199 -16.26 -9.48 -10.58
N GLU A 200 -15.75 -9.05 -9.43
CA GLU A 200 -15.87 -7.65 -8.97
C GLU A 200 -15.01 -6.68 -9.80
N THR A 201 -13.84 -7.11 -10.25
CA THR A 201 -12.89 -6.22 -10.94
C THR A 201 -12.93 -6.34 -12.46
N GLY A 202 -13.55 -7.38 -13.00
CA GLY A 202 -13.42 -7.73 -14.41
C GLY A 202 -11.98 -8.12 -14.80
N GLY A 203 -11.14 -8.38 -13.82
CA GLY A 203 -9.74 -8.77 -14.02
C GLY A 203 -9.59 -10.19 -14.57
N LYS A 204 -8.38 -10.51 -15.00
CA LYS A 204 -8.01 -11.85 -15.46
C LYS A 204 -6.83 -12.37 -14.65
N LEU A 205 -6.89 -13.60 -14.22
CA LEU A 205 -5.75 -14.26 -13.58
C LEU A 205 -4.58 -14.33 -14.56
N ARG A 206 -3.40 -14.05 -14.05
CA ARG A 206 -2.15 -14.24 -14.80
C ARG A 206 -1.65 -15.64 -14.51
N ALA A 207 -1.53 -16.44 -15.57
CA ALA A 207 -0.93 -17.77 -15.51
C ALA A 207 0.60 -17.69 -15.39
#